data_26c71b683cf570d19cd1b7d0f37770a5
#
_entry.id   26c71b683cf570d19cd1b7d0f37770a5
#
_cell.length_a   1.000
_cell.length_b   1.000
_cell.length_c   1.000
_cell.angle_alpha   90.00
_cell.angle_beta   90.00
_cell.angle_gamma   90.00
#
_symmetry.space_group_name_H-M   'P 1'
#
loop_
_entity.id
_entity.type
_entity.pdbx_description
1 polymer ?
#
loop_
_entity_poly.entity_id
_entity_poly.type
_entity_poly.pdbx_seq_one_letter_code
_entity_poly.pdbx_strand_id
1 'polypeptide(L)'
;TENLKETVEKYNEHVANGFDAQFGKDPMYLSPISEGPFYIVENEFSAWSTIGGVRVDENLRALNNKNRPIPGLYVAGADAGSLYSTPYYDVPGTFYGLAIASGTIAGQEAAKFSLNN
;
A
#
# COMPACT_ATOMS: atom_id res chain seq x y z
N THR A 1 1.29 32.30 -0.29
CA THR A 1 2.75 32.30 -0.61
C THR A 1 3.61 32.59 0.61
N GLU A 2 3.24 33.55 1.47
CA GLU A 2 3.98 33.87 2.69
C GLU A 2 4.00 32.68 3.67
N ASN A 3 2.84 32.06 3.92
CA ASN A 3 2.71 30.90 4.79
C ASN A 3 3.56 29.69 4.32
N LEU A 4 3.69 29.49 3.01
CA LEU A 4 4.54 28.42 2.48
C LEU A 4 6.02 28.68 2.78
N LYS A 5 6.45 29.93 2.60
CA LYS A 5 7.82 30.34 2.87
C LYS A 5 8.18 30.12 4.35
N GLU A 6 7.34 30.61 5.24
CA GLU A 6 7.49 30.40 6.69
C GLU A 6 7.50 28.91 7.07
N THR A 7 6.65 28.10 6.44
CA THR A 7 6.61 26.65 6.68
C THR A 7 7.92 25.96 6.26
N VAL A 8 8.47 26.34 5.09
CA VAL A 8 9.73 25.77 4.62
C VAL A 8 10.90 26.22 5.49
N GLU A 9 10.93 27.49 5.91
CA GLU A 9 11.95 28.00 6.82
C GLU A 9 11.95 27.23 8.14
N LYS A 10 10.79 27.08 8.80
CA LYS A 10 10.63 26.30 10.04
C LYS A 10 11.04 24.84 9.85
N TYR A 11 10.64 24.23 8.74
CA TYR A 11 11.03 22.86 8.44
C TYR A 11 12.55 22.72 8.31
N ASN A 12 13.20 23.65 7.61
CA ASN A 12 14.65 23.64 7.48
C ASN A 12 15.38 23.88 8.82
N GLU A 13 14.80 24.66 9.73
CA GLU A 13 15.31 24.76 11.10
C GLU A 13 15.23 23.42 11.85
N HIS A 14 14.13 22.69 11.71
CA HIS A 14 13.99 21.33 12.28
C HIS A 14 15.05 20.38 11.69
N VAL A 15 15.28 20.45 10.37
CA VAL A 15 16.33 19.65 9.73
C VAL A 15 17.71 19.97 10.29
N ALA A 16 18.05 21.26 10.43
CA ALA A 16 19.32 21.71 10.99
C ALA A 16 19.52 21.27 12.45
N ASN A 17 18.43 21.21 13.22
CA ASN A 17 18.42 20.75 14.60
C ASN A 17 18.39 19.21 14.72
N GLY A 18 18.20 18.47 13.63
CA GLY A 18 18.08 17.03 13.63
C GLY A 18 16.84 16.48 14.33
N PHE A 19 15.82 17.31 14.55
CA PHE A 19 14.59 16.94 15.24
C PHE A 19 13.40 17.78 14.73
N ASP A 20 12.32 17.11 14.36
CA ASP A 20 11.05 17.74 13.99
C ASP A 20 10.17 17.92 15.24
N ALA A 21 10.16 19.12 15.77
CA ALA A 21 9.37 19.46 16.96
C ALA A 21 7.87 19.56 16.67
N GLN A 22 7.46 19.67 15.42
CA GLN A 22 6.06 19.90 15.05
C GLN A 22 5.30 18.60 14.79
N PHE A 23 5.90 17.67 14.04
CA PHE A 23 5.25 16.43 13.62
C PHE A 23 5.98 15.16 14.08
N GLY A 24 7.15 15.28 14.72
CA GLY A 24 7.93 14.14 15.18
C GLY A 24 8.45 13.26 14.04
N LYS A 25 8.72 13.82 12.86
CA LYS A 25 9.29 13.08 11.74
C LYS A 25 10.65 12.52 12.14
N ASP A 26 10.86 11.22 11.88
CA ASP A 26 12.10 10.55 12.20
C ASP A 26 13.29 11.27 11.55
N PRO A 27 14.37 11.54 12.30
CA PRO A 27 15.56 12.24 11.79
C PRO A 27 16.15 11.64 10.52
N MET A 28 16.08 10.32 10.32
CA MET A 28 16.56 9.68 9.11
C MET A 28 15.86 10.14 7.81
N TYR A 29 14.66 10.70 7.93
CA TYR A 29 13.89 11.23 6.81
C TYR A 29 13.91 12.75 6.72
N LEU A 30 14.64 13.43 7.60
CA LEU A 30 14.78 14.87 7.55
C LEU A 30 15.79 15.25 6.45
N SER A 31 15.31 15.94 5.43
CA SER A 31 16.13 16.43 4.32
C SER A 31 15.78 17.89 4.04
N PRO A 32 16.75 18.79 3.86
CA PRO A 32 16.47 20.22 3.67
C PRO A 32 15.79 20.50 2.32
N ILE A 33 14.92 21.49 2.33
CA ILE A 33 14.29 22.04 1.12
C ILE A 33 15.05 23.34 0.82
N SER A 34 16.20 23.26 0.12
CA SER A 34 17.11 24.39 -0.06
C SER A 34 17.55 24.63 -1.51
N GLU A 35 17.54 23.60 -2.34
CA GLU A 35 18.03 23.68 -3.72
C GLU A 35 16.91 23.39 -4.72
N GLY A 36 16.63 24.35 -5.60
CA GLY A 36 15.64 24.21 -6.66
C GLY A 36 16.16 23.52 -7.93
N PRO A 37 15.28 23.29 -8.90
CA PRO A 37 13.90 23.78 -8.98
C PRO A 37 12.93 23.04 -8.08
N PHE A 38 11.94 23.77 -7.51
CA PHE A 38 10.85 23.19 -6.71
C PHE A 38 9.59 23.09 -7.54
N TYR A 39 8.82 22.03 -7.28
CA TYR A 39 7.55 21.77 -7.92
C TYR A 39 6.45 21.69 -6.88
N ILE A 40 5.35 22.39 -7.11
CA ILE A 40 4.14 22.29 -6.30
C ILE A 40 3.17 21.40 -7.04
N VAL A 41 2.74 20.33 -6.36
CA VAL A 41 1.76 19.38 -6.89
C VAL A 41 0.53 19.45 -6.00
N GLU A 42 -0.62 19.65 -6.61
CA GLU A 42 -1.91 19.53 -5.90
C GLU A 42 -2.21 18.06 -5.67
N ASN A 43 -2.48 17.71 -4.40
CA ASN A 43 -2.84 16.37 -4.03
C ASN A 43 -4.31 16.30 -3.65
N GLU A 44 -5.01 15.34 -4.23
CA GLU A 44 -6.39 15.01 -3.85
C GLU A 44 -6.42 13.79 -2.93
N PHE A 45 -7.46 13.70 -2.12
CA PHE A 45 -7.71 12.50 -1.32
C PHE A 45 -8.08 11.34 -2.24
N SER A 46 -7.31 10.27 -2.16
CA SER A 46 -7.59 9.04 -2.90
C SER A 46 -7.31 7.82 -2.03
N ALA A 47 -7.97 6.71 -2.34
CA ALA A 47 -7.69 5.42 -1.73
C ALA A 47 -6.99 4.52 -2.74
N TRP A 48 -5.84 3.98 -2.36
CA TRP A 48 -5.07 3.08 -3.23
C TRP A 48 -5.52 1.64 -3.12
N SER A 49 -5.99 1.28 -1.93
CA SER A 49 -6.38 -0.08 -1.62
C SER A 49 -7.21 -0.11 -0.33
N THR A 50 -7.85 -1.23 -0.08
CA THR A 50 -8.52 -1.54 1.18
C THR A 50 -7.67 -2.53 1.99
N ILE A 51 -7.74 -2.41 3.32
CA ILE A 51 -7.26 -3.42 4.24
C ILE A 51 -8.46 -4.27 4.61
N GLY A 52 -8.39 -5.55 4.31
CA GLY A 52 -9.53 -6.44 4.39
C GLY A 52 -10.02 -6.86 3.01
N GLY A 53 -11.07 -7.66 2.95
CA GLY A 53 -11.60 -8.23 1.71
C GLY A 53 -12.05 -9.67 1.90
N VAL A 54 -12.11 -10.41 0.82
CA VAL A 54 -12.50 -11.80 0.85
C VAL A 54 -11.38 -12.66 1.43
N ARG A 55 -11.68 -13.47 2.45
CA ARG A 55 -10.71 -14.44 2.97
C ARG A 55 -10.43 -15.52 1.95
N VAL A 56 -9.15 -15.83 1.77
CA VAL A 56 -8.68 -16.86 0.85
C VAL A 56 -7.78 -17.88 1.56
N ASP A 57 -7.64 -19.05 0.98
CA ASP A 57 -6.61 -20.03 1.37
C ASP A 57 -5.32 -19.84 0.57
N GLU A 58 -4.34 -20.73 0.75
CA GLU A 58 -3.05 -20.72 0.09
C GLU A 58 -3.13 -20.89 -1.43
N ASN A 59 -4.25 -21.37 -1.95
CA ASN A 59 -4.54 -21.50 -3.38
C ASN A 59 -5.42 -20.36 -3.92
N LEU A 60 -5.61 -19.32 -3.12
CA LEU A 60 -6.43 -18.14 -3.43
C LEU A 60 -7.91 -18.44 -3.70
N ARG A 61 -8.42 -19.56 -3.18
CA ARG A 61 -9.84 -19.88 -3.20
C ARG A 61 -10.56 -19.08 -2.12
N ALA A 62 -11.65 -18.43 -2.48
CA ALA A 62 -12.50 -17.73 -1.52
C ALA A 62 -13.04 -18.69 -0.45
N LEU A 63 -12.99 -18.25 0.79
CA LEU A 63 -13.50 -19.02 1.92
C LEU A 63 -14.86 -18.52 2.37
N ASN A 64 -15.78 -19.46 2.63
CA ASN A 64 -17.07 -19.16 3.23
C ASN A 64 -16.92 -18.90 4.76
N ASN A 65 -18.04 -18.60 5.45
CA ASN A 65 -18.06 -18.31 6.88
C ASN A 65 -17.71 -19.53 7.79
N LYS A 66 -17.57 -20.73 7.20
CA LYS A 66 -17.11 -21.95 7.87
C LYS A 66 -15.66 -22.30 7.53
N ASN A 67 -14.91 -21.36 6.97
CA ASN A 67 -13.53 -21.53 6.49
C ASN A 67 -13.36 -22.65 5.44
N ARG A 68 -14.39 -22.90 4.63
CA ARG A 68 -14.31 -23.88 3.55
C ARG A 68 -14.27 -23.18 2.20
N PRO A 69 -13.42 -23.64 1.25
CA PRO A 69 -13.36 -23.09 -0.08
C PRO A 69 -14.70 -23.12 -0.79
N ILE A 70 -15.01 -22.03 -1.49
CA ILE A 70 -16.16 -21.94 -2.38
C ILE A 70 -15.69 -22.44 -3.75
N PRO A 71 -16.24 -23.54 -4.29
CA PRO A 71 -15.80 -24.11 -5.55
C PRO A 71 -15.89 -23.10 -6.70
N GLY A 72 -14.83 -23.01 -7.49
CA GLY A 72 -14.77 -22.14 -8.68
C GLY A 72 -14.60 -20.64 -8.41
N LEU A 73 -14.49 -20.21 -7.12
CA LEU A 73 -14.32 -18.80 -6.77
C LEU A 73 -12.90 -18.55 -6.25
N TYR A 74 -12.17 -17.71 -7.00
CA TYR A 74 -10.82 -17.30 -6.68
C TYR A 74 -10.75 -15.78 -6.53
N VAL A 75 -9.88 -15.29 -5.63
CA VAL A 75 -9.71 -13.86 -5.38
C VAL A 75 -8.23 -13.53 -5.28
N ALA A 76 -7.81 -12.45 -5.91
CA ALA A 76 -6.41 -12.03 -5.97
C ALA A 76 -6.23 -10.54 -5.73
N GLY A 77 -5.00 -10.11 -5.54
CA GLY A 77 -4.66 -8.71 -5.34
C GLY A 77 -5.22 -8.13 -4.04
N ALA A 78 -5.59 -6.88 -4.08
CA ALA A 78 -6.08 -6.14 -2.93
C ALA A 78 -7.41 -6.67 -2.37
N ASP A 79 -8.22 -7.34 -3.19
CA ASP A 79 -9.49 -7.93 -2.77
C ASP A 79 -9.31 -9.22 -1.96
N ALA A 80 -8.12 -9.84 -2.01
CA ALA A 80 -7.76 -11.00 -1.20
C ALA A 80 -7.33 -10.54 0.20
N GLY A 81 -8.29 -10.28 1.06
CA GLY A 81 -8.10 -9.62 2.36
C GLY A 81 -7.24 -10.37 3.37
N SER A 82 -6.99 -11.66 3.19
CA SER A 82 -6.12 -12.46 4.06
C SER A 82 -4.63 -12.21 3.80
N LEU A 83 -4.28 -11.58 2.70
CA LEU A 83 -2.89 -11.39 2.28
C LEU A 83 -2.26 -10.15 2.91
N TYR A 84 -3.09 -9.19 3.35
CA TYR A 84 -2.66 -7.98 4.02
C TYR A 84 -3.41 -7.79 5.33
N SER A 85 -2.69 -7.71 6.43
CA SER A 85 -3.25 -7.48 7.77
C SER A 85 -2.79 -6.17 8.40
N THR A 86 -1.86 -5.48 7.76
CA THR A 86 -1.28 -4.22 8.25
C THR A 86 -1.40 -3.13 7.20
N PRO A 87 -1.29 -1.85 7.59
CA PRO A 87 -1.18 -0.74 6.65
C PRO A 87 -0.05 -0.95 5.66
N TYR A 88 -0.06 -0.16 4.58
CA TYR A 88 0.91 -0.21 3.51
C TYR A 88 2.36 -0.34 4.01
N TYR A 89 3.12 -1.28 3.45
CA TYR A 89 4.52 -1.46 3.78
C TYR A 89 5.38 -0.36 3.15
N ASP A 90 6.48 0.00 3.81
CA ASP A 90 7.44 1.00 3.33
C ASP A 90 8.26 0.54 2.11
N VAL A 91 7.91 -0.59 1.52
CA VAL A 91 8.56 -1.12 0.31
C VAL A 91 7.73 -0.75 -0.92
N PRO A 92 8.20 0.17 -1.76
CA PRO A 92 7.51 0.54 -2.99
C PRO A 92 7.24 -0.67 -3.89
N GLY A 93 6.04 -0.70 -4.47
CA GLY A 93 5.64 -1.77 -5.40
C GLY A 93 5.09 -3.04 -4.75
N THR A 94 5.00 -3.12 -3.42
CA THR A 94 4.52 -4.32 -2.72
C THR A 94 3.12 -4.72 -3.16
N PHE A 95 2.17 -3.77 -3.27
CA PHE A 95 0.82 -4.07 -3.75
C PHE A 95 0.79 -4.53 -5.21
N TYR A 96 1.63 -3.95 -6.05
CA TYR A 96 1.74 -4.35 -7.45
C TYR A 96 2.30 -5.76 -7.57
N GLY A 97 3.36 -6.06 -6.83
CA GLY A 97 3.94 -7.41 -6.75
C GLY A 97 2.95 -8.45 -6.24
N LEU A 98 2.17 -8.10 -5.20
CA LEU A 98 1.11 -8.95 -4.68
C LEU A 98 0.03 -9.23 -5.74
N ALA A 99 -0.42 -8.20 -6.45
CA ALA A 99 -1.46 -8.35 -7.47
C ALA A 99 -1.01 -9.30 -8.60
N ILE A 100 0.24 -9.18 -9.06
CA ILE A 100 0.81 -10.05 -10.09
C ILE A 100 0.96 -11.49 -9.57
N ALA A 101 1.59 -11.67 -8.42
CA ALA A 101 1.86 -13.00 -7.87
C ALA A 101 0.56 -13.75 -7.55
N SER A 102 -0.34 -13.10 -6.81
CA SER A 102 -1.63 -13.72 -6.46
C SER A 102 -2.52 -13.94 -7.68
N GLY A 103 -2.54 -13.01 -8.64
CA GLY A 103 -3.27 -13.18 -9.89
C GLY A 103 -2.77 -14.37 -10.71
N THR A 104 -1.46 -14.59 -10.74
CA THR A 104 -0.86 -15.75 -11.42
C THR A 104 -1.28 -17.06 -10.75
N ILE A 105 -1.21 -17.15 -9.42
CA ILE A 105 -1.63 -18.36 -8.68
C ILE A 105 -3.12 -18.61 -8.86
N ALA A 106 -3.95 -17.58 -8.64
CA ALA A 106 -5.41 -17.71 -8.79
C ALA A 106 -5.80 -18.15 -10.20
N GLY A 107 -5.15 -17.60 -11.24
CA GLY A 107 -5.39 -17.98 -12.64
C GLY A 107 -5.02 -19.44 -12.92
N GLN A 108 -3.88 -19.90 -12.41
CA GLN A 108 -3.45 -21.29 -12.57
C GLN A 108 -4.41 -22.28 -11.87
N GLU A 109 -4.83 -21.96 -10.64
CA GLU A 109 -5.74 -22.81 -9.89
C GLU A 109 -7.16 -22.81 -10.50
N ALA A 110 -7.63 -21.66 -10.99
CA ALA A 110 -8.91 -21.58 -11.71
C ALA A 110 -8.90 -22.41 -13.01
N ALA A 111 -7.80 -22.35 -13.75
CA ALA A 111 -7.65 -23.17 -14.95
C ALA A 111 -7.66 -24.68 -14.64
N LYS A 112 -6.93 -25.12 -13.60
CA LYS A 112 -6.95 -26.52 -13.13
C LYS A 112 -8.36 -26.95 -12.72
N PHE A 113 -9.08 -26.11 -12.01
CA PHE A 113 -10.45 -26.39 -11.61
C PHE A 113 -11.37 -26.56 -12.81
N SER A 114 -11.30 -25.67 -13.79
CA SER A 114 -12.13 -25.73 -15.01
C SER A 114 -11.85 -26.94 -15.88
N LEU A 115 -10.60 -27.42 -15.92
CA LEU A 115 -10.22 -28.59 -16.71
C LEU A 115 -10.63 -29.93 -16.06
N ASN A 116 -10.88 -29.93 -14.76
CA ASN A 116 -11.21 -31.15 -14.00
C ASN A 116 -12.71 -31.26 -13.64
N ASN A 117 -13.53 -30.31 -14.06
CA ASN A 117 -14.98 -30.26 -13.88
C ASN A 117 -15.72 -29.98 -15.18
#